data_7e3d7bad0d3c9096bad0cb88cf67a659
#
_entry.id   7e3d7bad0d3c9096bad0cb88cf67a659
#
_cell.length_a   1.000
_cell.length_b   1.000
_cell.length_c   1.000
_cell.angle_alpha   90.00
_cell.angle_beta   90.00
_cell.angle_gamma   90.00
#
_symmetry.space_group_name_H-M   'P 1'
#
loop_
_entity.id
_entity.type
_entity.pdbx_description
1 polymer ?
#
loop_
_entity_poly.entity_id
_entity_poly.type
_entity_poly.pdbx_seq_one_letter_code
_entity_poly.pdbx_strand_id
1 'polypeptide(L)'
;MKWIMTTPDAPWQTGTITENPSCSDRLTLTGKEEQTFEGFGGCFNELGWIALQTLEPEKQAEVLDALFSQEKGIGFTWGRIPIGASDYAASWYSLNEEQDDYQMEHFSISRDEQYLLPYIHAAQQIQPEMRFFASPWSPPTWMKEPPVYNYGRLKMEPQVLDSYCLYFEKFLKAYEEQSVKVERLHLQNEPFADQKFPSCCWSSEQFRVFIRDYIGPRFERDGVDTEIWLGTLNGPTEMDFGFGGIRLDSYDRYLDNILFDEEARKYLAGVGYQWNGQRVIHKTRKSFPELKLMQTENECGDGQNSWEYARYVFDLVRHYLENGVTAYCYWNMVLKPGGASTWGWRQNTLITIDPDKGDYLFNPEYYVMRHYAAVIQPGAVILEGIGHWSSSAIAARNPDGSVAVLVQNALDRERTFTFEGEGRCFTVSLAPRSMHSFLLP
;
A
#
# COMPACT_ATOMS: atom_id res chain seq x y z
N MET A 1 0.39 -21.84 -21.40
CA MET A 1 0.99 -21.34 -20.16
C MET A 1 2.00 -20.25 -20.50
N LYS A 2 1.94 -19.10 -19.83
CA LYS A 2 2.95 -18.02 -19.92
C LYS A 2 3.84 -18.12 -18.67
N TRP A 3 5.16 -18.03 -18.83
CA TRP A 3 6.13 -18.04 -17.74
C TRP A 3 7.10 -16.86 -17.90
N ILE A 4 7.19 -16.03 -16.87
CA ILE A 4 8.14 -14.91 -16.77
C ILE A 4 9.07 -15.17 -15.58
N MET A 5 10.33 -14.83 -15.78
CA MET A 5 11.41 -14.99 -14.80
C MET A 5 12.21 -13.69 -14.68
N THR A 6 12.65 -13.37 -13.46
CA THR A 6 13.59 -12.28 -13.18
C THR A 6 14.70 -12.78 -12.27
N THR A 7 15.94 -12.49 -12.63
CA THR A 7 17.13 -12.70 -11.80
C THR A 7 17.85 -11.36 -11.58
N PRO A 8 18.84 -11.26 -10.69
CA PRO A 8 19.59 -10.01 -10.48
C PRO A 8 20.18 -9.43 -11.77
N ASP A 9 20.63 -10.30 -12.68
CA ASP A 9 21.36 -9.90 -13.88
C ASP A 9 20.48 -9.91 -15.16
N ALA A 10 19.30 -10.49 -15.11
CA ALA A 10 18.43 -10.66 -16.27
C ALA A 10 16.95 -10.48 -15.90
N PRO A 11 16.45 -9.22 -15.87
CA PRO A 11 15.06 -8.97 -15.55
C PRO A 11 14.11 -9.35 -16.70
N TRP A 12 12.90 -9.77 -16.34
CA TRP A 12 11.74 -9.95 -17.23
C TRP A 12 11.97 -10.84 -18.44
N GLN A 13 12.54 -12.03 -18.21
CA GLN A 13 12.80 -13.03 -19.25
C GLN A 13 11.62 -13.97 -19.41
N THR A 14 11.35 -14.40 -20.65
CA THR A 14 10.38 -15.46 -20.92
C THR A 14 11.04 -16.83 -20.72
N GLY A 15 10.45 -17.63 -19.84
CA GLY A 15 10.88 -19.01 -19.60
C GLY A 15 10.31 -19.98 -20.64
N THR A 16 11.05 -21.05 -20.90
CA THR A 16 10.59 -22.19 -21.73
C THR A 16 10.41 -23.41 -20.83
N ILE A 17 9.19 -23.96 -20.82
CA ILE A 17 8.89 -25.13 -20.00
C ILE A 17 9.44 -26.36 -20.70
N THR A 18 10.32 -27.06 -19.99
CA THR A 18 10.69 -28.42 -20.29
C THR A 18 9.91 -29.32 -19.33
N GLU A 19 9.20 -30.32 -19.87
CA GLU A 19 8.54 -31.32 -19.04
C GLU A 19 9.60 -32.07 -18.22
N ASN A 20 9.68 -31.74 -16.95
CA ASN A 20 10.51 -32.47 -16.01
C ASN A 20 9.69 -33.51 -15.25
N PRO A 21 10.25 -34.64 -14.84
CA PRO A 21 9.56 -35.60 -14.02
C PRO A 21 9.14 -34.93 -12.70
N SER A 22 7.96 -35.28 -12.21
CA SER A 22 7.43 -34.73 -10.95
C SER A 22 8.42 -34.92 -9.79
N CYS A 23 8.61 -33.90 -9.01
CA CYS A 23 9.46 -33.93 -7.82
C CYS A 23 8.58 -33.85 -6.56
N SER A 24 9.14 -34.27 -5.41
CA SER A 24 8.46 -34.21 -4.12
C SER A 24 8.25 -32.79 -3.61
N ASP A 25 9.09 -31.84 -4.08
CA ASP A 25 9.05 -30.45 -3.65
C ASP A 25 7.98 -29.71 -4.43
N ARG A 26 6.79 -29.57 -3.84
CA ARG A 26 5.61 -29.04 -4.53
C ARG A 26 4.86 -27.98 -3.73
N LEU A 27 4.09 -27.18 -4.45
CA LEU A 27 2.94 -26.43 -3.97
C LEU A 27 1.68 -27.15 -4.44
N THR A 28 0.85 -27.62 -3.52
CA THR A 28 -0.42 -28.26 -3.83
C THR A 28 -1.56 -27.39 -3.30
N LEU A 29 -2.53 -27.09 -4.15
CA LEU A 29 -3.72 -26.35 -3.72
C LEU A 29 -4.66 -27.26 -2.93
N THR A 30 -5.21 -26.74 -1.83
CA THR A 30 -6.15 -27.48 -0.96
C THR A 30 -7.58 -27.48 -1.49
N GLY A 31 -7.89 -26.61 -2.44
CA GLY A 31 -9.24 -26.35 -2.91
C GLY A 31 -9.99 -25.30 -2.08
N LYS A 32 -9.36 -24.75 -1.04
CA LYS A 32 -9.94 -23.67 -0.25
C LYS A 32 -9.69 -22.34 -0.93
N GLU A 33 -10.77 -21.58 -1.13
CA GLU A 33 -10.77 -20.21 -1.59
C GLU A 33 -10.62 -19.26 -0.39
N GLU A 34 -9.80 -18.24 -0.56
CA GLU A 34 -9.61 -17.16 0.38
C GLU A 34 -10.37 -15.90 -0.09
N GLN A 35 -9.83 -14.73 0.14
CA GLN A 35 -10.49 -13.47 -0.27
C GLN A 35 -10.39 -13.21 -1.79
N THR A 36 -11.32 -12.38 -2.28
CA THR A 36 -11.19 -11.73 -3.59
C THR A 36 -10.24 -10.56 -3.50
N PHE A 37 -9.29 -10.51 -4.42
CA PHE A 37 -8.30 -9.46 -4.49
C PHE A 37 -8.74 -8.33 -5.43
N GLU A 38 -8.67 -7.08 -4.98
CA GLU A 38 -9.16 -5.90 -5.69
C GLU A 38 -8.09 -5.21 -6.55
N GLY A 39 -6.79 -5.46 -6.29
CA GLY A 39 -5.71 -4.93 -7.11
C GLY A 39 -4.49 -4.42 -6.33
N PHE A 40 -3.47 -4.07 -7.12
CA PHE A 40 -2.23 -3.46 -6.63
C PHE A 40 -2.25 -1.96 -6.86
N GLY A 41 -1.48 -1.22 -6.05
CA GLY A 41 -1.38 0.22 -6.15
C GLY A 41 -0.04 0.80 -5.72
N GLY A 42 0.06 2.12 -5.83
CA GLY A 42 1.20 2.90 -5.37
C GLY A 42 0.76 4.22 -4.74
N CYS A 43 1.66 4.84 -3.98
CA CYS A 43 1.37 6.12 -3.35
C CYS A 43 1.82 7.30 -4.22
N PHE A 44 0.93 8.26 -4.40
CA PHE A 44 1.25 9.54 -5.00
C PHE A 44 1.94 10.43 -3.97
N ASN A 45 3.03 11.08 -4.35
CA ASN A 45 3.69 12.06 -3.52
C ASN A 45 4.32 13.19 -4.35
N GLU A 46 4.57 14.36 -3.71
CA GLU A 46 5.06 15.54 -4.40
C GLU A 46 6.47 15.33 -4.99
N LEU A 47 7.39 14.70 -4.24
CA LEU A 47 8.77 14.49 -4.70
C LEU A 47 8.83 13.55 -5.91
N GLY A 48 7.91 12.59 -6.01
CA GLY A 48 7.77 11.73 -7.19
C GLY A 48 7.35 12.53 -8.42
N TRP A 49 6.34 13.39 -8.28
CA TRP A 49 5.93 14.27 -9.38
C TRP A 49 7.04 15.24 -9.80
N ILE A 50 7.71 15.88 -8.83
CA ILE A 50 8.85 16.76 -9.10
C ILE A 50 9.99 16.02 -9.81
N ALA A 51 10.23 14.75 -9.49
CA ALA A 51 11.20 13.93 -10.20
C ALA A 51 10.75 13.67 -11.65
N LEU A 52 9.49 13.25 -11.87
CA LEU A 52 8.92 13.04 -13.20
C LEU A 52 9.03 14.28 -14.10
N GLN A 53 8.77 15.47 -13.54
CA GLN A 53 8.85 16.73 -14.28
C GLN A 53 10.27 17.10 -14.76
N THR A 54 11.30 16.38 -14.34
CA THR A 54 12.68 16.60 -14.85
C THR A 54 12.98 15.83 -16.13
N LEU A 55 12.10 14.92 -16.55
CA LEU A 55 12.24 14.16 -17.79
C LEU A 55 11.60 14.88 -18.98
N GLU A 56 12.12 14.63 -20.18
CA GLU A 56 11.43 15.01 -21.40
C GLU A 56 10.06 14.29 -21.50
N PRO A 57 9.07 14.90 -22.19
CA PRO A 57 7.70 14.39 -22.22
C PRO A 57 7.55 12.93 -22.65
N GLU A 58 8.35 12.47 -23.61
CA GLU A 58 8.34 11.10 -24.10
C GLU A 58 8.76 10.11 -23.01
N LYS A 59 9.84 10.40 -22.29
CA LYS A 59 10.31 9.56 -21.17
C LYS A 59 9.39 9.62 -19.97
N GLN A 60 8.79 10.77 -19.70
CA GLN A 60 7.76 10.90 -18.69
C GLN A 60 6.57 9.96 -18.98
N ALA A 61 6.11 9.93 -20.23
CA ALA A 61 5.04 9.05 -20.68
C ALA A 61 5.43 7.56 -20.55
N GLU A 62 6.68 7.19 -20.88
CA GLU A 62 7.19 5.82 -20.67
C GLU A 62 7.15 5.38 -19.22
N VAL A 63 7.57 6.25 -18.29
CA VAL A 63 7.53 5.96 -16.84
C VAL A 63 6.09 5.82 -16.34
N LEU A 64 5.18 6.69 -16.78
CA LEU A 64 3.77 6.60 -16.42
C LEU A 64 3.12 5.34 -16.99
N ASP A 65 3.40 4.98 -18.25
CA ASP A 65 2.98 3.71 -18.87
C ASP A 65 3.51 2.50 -18.08
N ALA A 66 4.78 2.55 -17.64
CA ALA A 66 5.38 1.49 -16.87
C ALA A 66 4.71 1.27 -15.50
N LEU A 67 4.11 2.30 -14.91
CA LEU A 67 3.38 2.19 -13.64
C LEU A 67 1.91 1.78 -13.85
N PHE A 68 1.21 2.40 -14.80
CA PHE A 68 -0.25 2.37 -14.85
C PHE A 68 -0.84 1.58 -16.03
N SER A 69 -0.08 1.31 -17.10
CA SER A 69 -0.57 0.52 -18.22
C SER A 69 -0.53 -0.99 -17.90
N GLN A 70 -1.66 -1.66 -18.04
CA GLN A 70 -1.74 -3.13 -17.88
C GLN A 70 -0.94 -3.89 -18.94
N GLU A 71 -0.83 -3.33 -20.13
CA GLU A 71 -0.14 -4.01 -21.26
C GLU A 71 1.38 -3.82 -21.18
N LYS A 72 1.82 -2.60 -20.86
CA LYS A 72 3.25 -2.20 -20.92
C LYS A 72 3.97 -2.26 -19.59
N GLY A 73 3.25 -2.14 -18.47
CA GLY A 73 3.81 -1.94 -17.16
C GLY A 73 3.30 -2.86 -16.06
N ILE A 74 3.21 -2.30 -14.86
CA ILE A 74 2.64 -2.96 -13.68
C ILE A 74 1.12 -2.99 -13.77
N GLY A 75 0.50 -1.88 -14.23
CA GLY A 75 -0.96 -1.74 -14.29
C GLY A 75 -1.59 -1.50 -12.93
N PHE A 76 -1.06 -0.58 -12.14
CA PHE A 76 -1.65 -0.20 -10.86
C PHE A 76 -3.08 0.29 -11.02
N THR A 77 -3.98 -0.25 -10.19
CA THR A 77 -5.40 0.10 -10.16
C THR A 77 -5.82 0.81 -8.88
N TRP A 78 -4.94 0.89 -7.88
CA TRP A 78 -5.14 1.64 -6.67
C TRP A 78 -4.12 2.76 -6.52
N GLY A 79 -4.56 3.91 -5.99
CA GLY A 79 -3.71 5.04 -5.64
C GLY A 79 -3.92 5.48 -4.21
N ARG A 80 -2.83 5.66 -3.44
CA ARG A 80 -2.86 6.28 -2.13
C ARG A 80 -2.60 7.77 -2.25
N ILE A 81 -3.41 8.58 -1.58
CA ILE A 81 -3.33 10.04 -1.58
C ILE A 81 -3.04 10.53 -0.16
N PRO A 82 -1.94 11.26 0.07
CA PRO A 82 -1.73 11.98 1.32
C PRO A 82 -2.73 13.12 1.50
N ILE A 83 -3.27 13.30 2.69
CA ILE A 83 -4.06 14.48 3.06
C ILE A 83 -3.14 15.45 3.78
N GLY A 84 -2.72 16.50 3.09
CA GLY A 84 -1.64 17.39 3.51
C GLY A 84 -0.25 16.77 3.30
N ALA A 85 0.76 17.34 3.94
CA ALA A 85 2.15 16.92 3.75
C ALA A 85 2.43 15.52 4.28
N SER A 86 2.99 14.65 3.41
CA SER A 86 3.63 13.39 3.79
C SER A 86 5.13 13.59 4.05
N ASP A 87 5.85 12.53 4.39
CA ASP A 87 7.31 12.52 4.47
C ASP A 87 8.00 12.74 3.10
N TYR A 88 7.28 12.55 1.98
CA TYR A 88 7.73 12.87 0.61
C TYR A 88 7.03 14.09 0.00
N ALA A 89 6.51 14.99 0.83
CA ALA A 89 6.13 16.34 0.40
C ALA A 89 7.36 17.24 0.28
N ALA A 90 7.33 18.24 -0.60
CA ALA A 90 8.43 19.18 -0.81
C ALA A 90 8.61 20.16 0.36
N SER A 91 7.55 20.42 1.10
CA SER A 91 7.54 21.25 2.31
C SER A 91 6.36 20.88 3.21
N TRP A 92 6.38 21.35 4.45
CA TRP A 92 5.25 21.16 5.35
C TRP A 92 4.04 22.02 4.92
N TYR A 93 2.88 21.41 4.95
CA TYR A 93 1.58 22.07 4.76
C TYR A 93 0.45 21.21 5.29
N SER A 94 -0.66 21.83 5.59
CA SER A 94 -1.97 21.19 5.65
C SER A 94 -2.94 21.95 4.76
N LEU A 95 -4.18 21.48 4.66
CA LEU A 95 -5.18 22.11 3.81
C LEU A 95 -5.92 23.27 4.52
N ASN A 96 -5.58 23.53 5.80
CA ASN A 96 -6.06 24.68 6.56
C ASN A 96 -5.15 24.96 7.77
N GLU A 97 -4.32 25.99 7.69
CA GLU A 97 -3.45 26.43 8.79
C GLU A 97 -3.95 27.71 9.47
N GLU A 98 -5.15 28.20 9.13
CA GLU A 98 -5.72 29.36 9.82
C GLU A 98 -6.11 28.97 11.26
N GLN A 99 -5.55 29.72 12.24
CA GLN A 99 -5.72 29.44 13.66
C GLN A 99 -7.19 29.51 14.08
N ASP A 100 -7.68 28.47 14.74
CA ASP A 100 -9.05 28.39 15.25
C ASP A 100 -10.17 28.51 14.19
N ASP A 101 -9.87 28.23 12.91
CA ASP A 101 -10.85 28.17 11.83
C ASP A 101 -11.67 26.87 11.91
N TYR A 102 -12.49 26.75 12.94
CA TYR A 102 -13.33 25.58 13.19
C TYR A 102 -14.39 25.31 12.10
N GLN A 103 -14.71 26.30 11.28
CA GLN A 103 -15.67 26.16 10.17
C GLN A 103 -14.97 25.85 8.83
N MET A 104 -13.64 25.71 8.84
CA MET A 104 -12.85 25.44 7.64
C MET A 104 -13.12 26.43 6.49
N GLU A 105 -13.28 27.73 6.81
CA GLU A 105 -13.52 28.77 5.80
C GLU A 105 -12.31 28.99 4.90
N HIS A 106 -11.09 28.77 5.45
CA HIS A 106 -9.82 28.90 4.74
C HIS A 106 -9.27 27.58 4.20
N PHE A 107 -10.09 26.51 4.20
CA PHE A 107 -9.70 25.23 3.62
C PHE A 107 -9.39 25.35 2.12
N SER A 108 -8.24 24.81 1.67
CA SER A 108 -7.83 24.89 0.27
C SER A 108 -6.96 23.70 -0.13
N ILE A 109 -7.20 23.16 -1.33
CA ILE A 109 -6.38 22.12 -1.98
C ILE A 109 -5.40 22.73 -3.02
N SER A 110 -5.21 24.05 -3.03
CA SER A 110 -4.39 24.75 -4.02
C SER A 110 -2.94 24.26 -4.10
N ARG A 111 -2.42 23.67 -3.03
CA ARG A 111 -1.13 22.98 -3.01
C ARG A 111 -1.18 21.67 -3.80
N ASP A 112 -2.20 20.89 -3.61
CA ASP A 112 -2.38 19.59 -4.27
C ASP A 112 -2.61 19.77 -5.77
N GLU A 113 -3.24 20.89 -6.19
CA GLU A 113 -3.41 21.26 -7.60
C GLU A 113 -2.08 21.48 -8.33
N GLN A 114 -0.99 21.75 -7.59
CA GLN A 114 0.34 21.97 -8.16
C GLN A 114 1.14 20.65 -8.32
N TYR A 115 0.88 19.65 -7.50
CA TYR A 115 1.72 18.45 -7.43
C TYR A 115 0.93 17.15 -7.49
N LEU A 116 0.03 16.89 -6.53
CA LEU A 116 -0.65 15.58 -6.42
C LEU A 116 -1.69 15.39 -7.53
N LEU A 117 -2.56 16.35 -7.76
CA LEU A 117 -3.62 16.24 -8.76
C LEU A 117 -3.09 16.10 -10.20
N PRO A 118 -2.06 16.84 -10.66
CA PRO A 118 -1.46 16.60 -11.96
C PRO A 118 -0.89 15.18 -12.10
N TYR A 119 -0.28 14.63 -11.06
CA TYR A 119 0.23 13.25 -11.08
C TYR A 119 -0.91 12.24 -11.15
N ILE A 120 -1.95 12.43 -10.35
CA ILE A 120 -3.14 11.56 -10.34
C ILE A 120 -3.84 11.59 -11.70
N HIS A 121 -4.06 12.77 -12.28
CA HIS A 121 -4.70 12.91 -13.58
C HIS A 121 -3.87 12.26 -14.70
N ALA A 122 -2.55 12.36 -14.67
CA ALA A 122 -1.68 11.67 -15.61
C ALA A 122 -1.82 10.14 -15.49
N ALA A 123 -1.96 9.62 -14.28
CA ALA A 123 -2.24 8.20 -14.04
C ALA A 123 -3.64 7.79 -14.56
N GLN A 124 -4.68 8.59 -14.28
CA GLN A 124 -6.05 8.32 -14.74
C GLN A 124 -6.19 8.33 -16.27
N GLN A 125 -5.37 9.10 -16.99
CA GLN A 125 -5.36 9.07 -18.46
C GLN A 125 -4.96 7.70 -19.01
N ILE A 126 -4.12 6.96 -18.29
CA ILE A 126 -3.64 5.62 -18.68
C ILE A 126 -4.50 4.53 -18.06
N GLN A 127 -4.94 4.72 -16.80
CA GLN A 127 -5.78 3.80 -16.04
C GLN A 127 -7.07 4.52 -15.59
N PRO A 128 -8.11 4.61 -16.44
CA PRO A 128 -9.34 5.33 -16.11
C PRO A 128 -10.13 4.73 -14.94
N GLU A 129 -9.99 3.41 -14.71
CA GLU A 129 -10.65 2.67 -13.63
C GLU A 129 -9.87 2.73 -12.29
N MET A 130 -8.95 3.69 -12.16
CA MET A 130 -8.15 3.81 -10.96
C MET A 130 -9.00 4.19 -9.75
N ARG A 131 -8.81 3.46 -8.67
CA ARG A 131 -9.48 3.64 -7.37
C ARG A 131 -8.55 4.32 -6.38
N PHE A 132 -9.08 5.07 -5.44
CA PHE A 132 -8.26 5.84 -4.52
C PHE A 132 -8.63 5.64 -3.06
N PHE A 133 -7.61 5.65 -2.21
CA PHE A 133 -7.75 5.82 -0.78
C PHE A 133 -6.82 6.92 -0.28
N ALA A 134 -7.19 7.55 0.85
CA ALA A 134 -6.43 8.66 1.39
C ALA A 134 -6.15 8.48 2.88
N SER A 135 -5.08 9.12 3.35
CA SER A 135 -4.73 9.16 4.77
C SER A 135 -3.95 10.45 5.11
N PRO A 136 -4.22 11.10 6.26
CA PRO A 136 -3.41 12.21 6.75
C PRO A 136 -2.16 11.68 7.47
N TRP A 137 -1.04 12.40 7.34
CA TRP A 137 0.14 12.23 8.20
C TRP A 137 0.04 13.11 9.46
N SER A 138 -0.48 14.31 9.29
CA SER A 138 -0.70 15.25 10.38
C SER A 138 -1.99 16.05 10.16
N PRO A 139 -2.81 16.25 11.19
CA PRO A 139 -3.83 17.29 11.17
C PRO A 139 -3.20 18.69 11.00
N PRO A 140 -4.00 19.72 10.69
CA PRO A 140 -3.58 21.11 10.81
C PRO A 140 -2.88 21.40 12.14
N THR A 141 -1.83 22.20 12.15
CA THR A 141 -0.97 22.36 13.33
C THR A 141 -1.73 22.93 14.53
N TRP A 142 -2.67 23.84 14.31
CA TRP A 142 -3.47 24.43 15.38
C TRP A 142 -4.39 23.43 16.09
N MET A 143 -4.72 22.29 15.45
CA MET A 143 -5.47 21.20 16.06
C MET A 143 -4.62 20.28 16.93
N LYS A 144 -3.30 20.46 16.97
CA LYS A 144 -2.35 19.56 17.63
C LYS A 144 -1.76 20.13 18.92
N GLU A 145 -1.21 19.21 19.71
CA GLU A 145 -0.38 19.53 20.86
C GLU A 145 0.89 18.67 20.85
N PRO A 146 2.09 19.29 20.69
CA PRO A 146 2.33 20.70 20.36
C PRO A 146 1.86 21.07 18.95
N PRO A 147 1.66 22.38 18.65
CA PRO A 147 1.13 22.84 17.37
C PRO A 147 2.23 22.85 16.27
N VAL A 148 2.65 21.67 15.87
CA VAL A 148 3.69 21.42 14.86
C VAL A 148 3.26 20.32 13.91
N TYR A 149 3.79 20.26 12.70
CA TYR A 149 3.48 19.21 11.73
C TYR A 149 3.98 17.84 12.15
N ASN A 150 5.18 17.78 12.71
CA ASN A 150 5.80 16.56 13.22
C ASN A 150 5.45 16.36 14.69
N TYR A 151 5.56 15.11 15.17
CA TYR A 151 5.30 14.74 16.58
C TYR A 151 3.89 15.05 17.09
N GLY A 152 3.64 14.70 18.33
CA GLY A 152 2.50 15.13 19.11
C GLY A 152 1.19 14.41 18.77
N ARG A 153 0.10 15.03 19.19
CA ARG A 153 -1.24 14.41 19.18
C ARG A 153 -2.31 15.41 18.78
N LEU A 154 -3.42 14.90 18.25
CA LEU A 154 -4.64 15.69 18.08
C LEU A 154 -5.21 16.09 19.45
N LYS A 155 -5.66 17.33 19.60
CA LYS A 155 -6.44 17.78 20.75
C LYS A 155 -7.80 17.09 20.75
N MET A 156 -8.21 16.58 21.91
CA MET A 156 -9.48 15.83 22.05
C MET A 156 -10.66 16.72 22.50
N GLU A 157 -10.61 17.98 22.22
CA GLU A 157 -11.69 18.94 22.48
C GLU A 157 -12.82 18.72 21.47
N PRO A 158 -14.10 18.68 21.89
CA PRO A 158 -15.22 18.40 20.99
C PRO A 158 -15.22 19.27 19.71
N GLN A 159 -14.93 20.55 19.86
CA GLN A 159 -14.90 21.50 18.74
C GLN A 159 -13.80 21.18 17.74
N VAL A 160 -12.62 20.72 18.21
CA VAL A 160 -11.51 20.30 17.34
C VAL A 160 -11.87 19.02 16.60
N LEU A 161 -12.47 18.04 17.28
CA LEU A 161 -12.88 16.77 16.68
C LEU A 161 -13.97 16.97 15.61
N ASP A 162 -14.98 17.80 15.88
CA ASP A 162 -16.00 18.17 14.89
C ASP A 162 -15.38 18.87 13.68
N SER A 163 -14.46 19.80 13.91
CA SER A 163 -13.75 20.50 12.85
C SER A 163 -12.85 19.58 12.04
N TYR A 164 -12.23 18.58 12.67
CA TYR A 164 -11.41 17.59 11.96
C TYR A 164 -12.26 16.66 11.09
N CYS A 165 -13.49 16.33 11.51
CA CYS A 165 -14.42 15.64 10.62
C CYS A 165 -14.80 16.50 9.41
N LEU A 166 -15.04 17.80 9.61
CA LEU A 166 -15.32 18.73 8.52
C LEU A 166 -14.13 18.89 7.56
N TYR A 167 -12.91 18.84 8.07
CA TYR A 167 -11.68 18.82 7.27
C TYR A 167 -11.65 17.65 6.28
N PHE A 168 -12.01 16.44 6.72
CA PHE A 168 -12.12 15.28 5.85
C PHE A 168 -13.24 15.42 4.82
N GLU A 169 -14.41 15.89 5.20
CA GLU A 169 -15.51 16.11 4.26
C GLU A 169 -15.15 17.10 3.15
N LYS A 170 -14.53 18.21 3.52
CA LYS A 170 -14.07 19.22 2.54
C LYS A 170 -13.00 18.65 1.61
N PHE A 171 -12.08 17.83 2.14
CA PHE A 171 -11.08 17.15 1.32
C PHE A 171 -11.74 16.21 0.30
N LEU A 172 -12.63 15.33 0.75
CA LEU A 172 -13.32 14.37 -0.11
C LEU A 172 -14.11 15.08 -1.21
N LYS A 173 -14.83 16.13 -0.85
CA LYS A 173 -15.61 16.93 -1.80
C LYS A 173 -14.71 17.67 -2.80
N ALA A 174 -13.64 18.31 -2.34
CA ALA A 174 -12.73 19.03 -3.21
C ALA A 174 -12.02 18.12 -4.22
N TYR A 175 -11.66 16.89 -3.81
CA TYR A 175 -11.08 15.90 -4.71
C TYR A 175 -12.12 15.33 -5.70
N GLU A 176 -13.36 15.11 -5.27
CA GLU A 176 -14.43 14.69 -6.17
C GLU A 176 -14.74 15.76 -7.23
N GLU A 177 -14.70 17.05 -6.89
CA GLU A 177 -14.81 18.18 -7.83
C GLU A 177 -13.67 18.17 -8.87
N GLN A 178 -12.50 17.59 -8.53
CA GLN A 178 -11.37 17.37 -9.43
C GLN A 178 -11.45 16.00 -10.16
N SER A 179 -12.59 15.32 -10.15
CA SER A 179 -12.79 13.99 -10.74
C SER A 179 -11.93 12.88 -10.11
N VAL A 180 -11.59 13.02 -8.84
CA VAL A 180 -10.86 12.03 -8.05
C VAL A 180 -11.74 11.58 -6.88
N LYS A 181 -12.50 10.49 -7.09
CA LYS A 181 -13.33 9.91 -6.02
C LYS A 181 -12.47 9.10 -5.07
N VAL A 182 -12.38 9.52 -3.81
CA VAL A 182 -11.72 8.77 -2.74
C VAL A 182 -12.70 7.78 -2.14
N GLU A 183 -12.45 6.49 -2.34
CA GLU A 183 -13.36 5.42 -1.88
C GLU A 183 -13.14 5.04 -0.41
N ARG A 184 -11.90 5.20 0.10
CA ARG A 184 -11.52 4.80 1.47
C ARG A 184 -10.75 5.91 2.15
N LEU A 185 -11.19 6.27 3.34
CA LEU A 185 -10.50 7.19 4.23
C LEU A 185 -9.87 6.41 5.39
N HIS A 186 -8.55 6.35 5.42
CA HIS A 186 -7.79 5.85 6.56
C HIS A 186 -7.48 7.01 7.50
N LEU A 187 -7.86 6.89 8.77
CA LEU A 187 -7.97 8.05 9.67
C LEU A 187 -6.64 8.67 10.10
N GLN A 188 -5.52 7.93 10.04
CA GLN A 188 -4.20 8.43 10.37
C GLN A 188 -3.09 7.53 9.80
N ASN A 189 -2.09 8.14 9.17
CA ASN A 189 -0.85 7.46 8.85
C ASN A 189 -0.06 7.17 10.13
N GLU A 190 0.34 5.91 10.33
CA GLU A 190 1.27 5.49 11.40
C GLU A 190 0.95 6.04 12.80
N PRO A 191 -0.19 5.69 13.41
CA PRO A 191 -0.61 6.28 14.68
C PRO A 191 0.33 5.99 15.86
N PHE A 192 1.31 5.10 15.68
CA PHE A 192 2.35 4.81 16.69
C PHE A 192 3.65 5.58 16.44
N ALA A 193 3.79 6.25 15.30
CA ALA A 193 5.02 6.92 14.91
C ALA A 193 5.03 8.39 15.35
N ASP A 194 5.85 8.71 16.36
CA ASP A 194 6.14 10.09 16.78
C ASP A 194 7.45 10.52 16.09
N GLN A 195 7.35 11.04 14.87
CA GLN A 195 8.45 11.14 13.94
C GLN A 195 8.83 12.59 13.59
N LYS A 196 10.07 12.76 13.06
CA LYS A 196 10.60 14.05 12.57
C LYS A 196 9.96 14.56 11.28
N PHE A 197 9.18 13.72 10.59
CA PHE A 197 8.33 14.10 9.45
C PHE A 197 6.89 14.33 9.91
N PRO A 198 5.97 14.80 9.06
CA PRO A 198 4.58 14.98 9.45
C PRO A 198 4.02 13.72 10.09
N SER A 199 3.54 13.83 11.32
CA SER A 199 3.07 12.70 12.11
C SER A 199 2.09 13.13 13.20
N CYS A 200 1.28 12.21 13.68
CA CYS A 200 0.35 12.43 14.79
C CYS A 200 0.05 11.10 15.47
N CYS A 201 0.41 11.00 16.76
CA CYS A 201 0.13 9.79 17.54
C CYS A 201 -1.33 9.75 18.00
N TRP A 202 -1.91 8.56 17.95
CA TRP A 202 -3.24 8.27 18.44
C TRP A 202 -3.22 7.08 19.41
N SER A 203 -3.87 7.23 20.55
CA SER A 203 -4.18 6.07 21.39
C SER A 203 -5.42 5.33 20.85
N SER A 204 -5.58 4.08 21.25
CA SER A 204 -6.76 3.31 20.90
C SER A 204 -8.06 3.97 21.38
N GLU A 205 -8.03 4.58 22.56
CA GLU A 205 -9.20 5.27 23.12
C GLU A 205 -9.55 6.54 22.32
N GLN A 206 -8.55 7.28 21.85
CA GLN A 206 -8.80 8.44 20.97
C GLN A 206 -9.46 8.02 19.67
N PHE A 207 -8.99 6.95 19.03
CA PHE A 207 -9.64 6.41 17.84
C PHE A 207 -11.04 5.90 18.11
N ARG A 208 -11.22 5.12 19.19
CA ARG A 208 -12.52 4.58 19.56
C ARG A 208 -13.56 5.69 19.73
N VAL A 209 -13.22 6.75 20.48
CA VAL A 209 -14.09 7.92 20.68
C VAL A 209 -14.32 8.67 19.37
N PHE A 210 -13.27 8.93 18.60
CA PHE A 210 -13.39 9.68 17.34
C PHE A 210 -14.27 8.96 16.31
N ILE A 211 -14.10 7.65 16.17
CA ILE A 211 -14.91 6.84 15.25
C ILE A 211 -16.36 6.78 15.70
N ARG A 212 -16.60 6.45 16.99
CA ARG A 212 -17.94 6.23 17.53
C ARG A 212 -18.77 7.48 17.64
N ASP A 213 -18.17 8.57 18.14
CA ASP A 213 -18.91 9.74 18.59
C ASP A 213 -18.84 10.92 17.60
N TYR A 214 -17.91 10.92 16.65
CA TYR A 214 -17.68 12.05 15.73
C TYR A 214 -17.78 11.64 14.26
N ILE A 215 -16.73 11.02 13.68
CA ILE A 215 -16.67 10.83 12.24
C ILE A 215 -17.71 9.83 11.71
N GLY A 216 -17.96 8.74 12.41
CA GLY A 216 -18.95 7.74 12.01
C GLY A 216 -20.37 8.32 11.91
N PRO A 217 -20.92 8.88 13.02
CA PRO A 217 -22.23 9.51 12.99
C PRO A 217 -22.34 10.69 12.02
N ARG A 218 -21.25 11.42 11.81
CA ARG A 218 -21.23 12.54 10.89
C ARG A 218 -21.34 12.07 9.45
N PHE A 219 -20.53 11.12 9.00
CA PHE A 219 -20.58 10.57 7.65
C PHE A 219 -21.94 9.93 7.34
N GLU A 220 -22.51 9.21 8.32
CA GLU A 220 -23.86 8.65 8.20
C GLU A 220 -24.93 9.74 8.04
N ARG A 221 -24.90 10.78 8.86
CA ARG A 221 -25.87 11.91 8.82
C ARG A 221 -25.78 12.70 7.52
N ASP A 222 -24.54 12.98 7.06
CA ASP A 222 -24.28 13.88 5.92
C ASP A 222 -24.23 13.11 4.59
N GLY A 223 -24.42 11.77 4.63
CA GLY A 223 -24.50 10.90 3.47
C GLY A 223 -23.17 10.78 2.70
N VAL A 224 -22.05 10.80 3.40
CA VAL A 224 -20.71 10.62 2.81
C VAL A 224 -20.51 9.16 2.42
N ASP A 225 -20.32 8.89 1.13
CA ASP A 225 -20.20 7.54 0.55
C ASP A 225 -18.75 6.98 0.60
N THR A 226 -17.86 7.60 1.35
CA THR A 226 -16.49 7.13 1.54
C THR A 226 -16.42 6.17 2.71
N GLU A 227 -15.84 4.97 2.49
CA GLU A 227 -15.62 3.98 3.56
C GLU A 227 -14.63 4.53 4.61
N ILE A 228 -14.98 4.45 5.89
CA ILE A 228 -14.05 4.73 7.00
C ILE A 228 -13.25 3.48 7.30
N TRP A 229 -11.92 3.60 7.34
CA TRP A 229 -10.99 2.52 7.64
C TRP A 229 -10.12 2.86 8.86
N LEU A 230 -9.93 1.90 9.75
CA LEU A 230 -8.95 2.00 10.83
C LEU A 230 -7.55 1.82 10.24
N GLY A 231 -6.77 2.86 10.20
CA GLY A 231 -5.42 2.82 9.61
C GLY A 231 -4.91 4.19 9.15
N THR A 232 -3.70 4.23 8.58
CA THR A 232 -2.86 3.09 8.17
C THR A 232 -1.94 2.63 9.32
N LEU A 233 -2.12 1.43 9.81
CA LEU A 233 -1.48 0.97 11.05
C LEU A 233 -0.07 0.41 10.79
N ASN A 234 0.94 1.02 11.40
CA ASN A 234 2.32 0.52 11.45
C ASN A 234 2.60 -0.39 12.67
N GLY A 235 1.58 -0.87 13.30
CA GLY A 235 1.52 -1.77 14.47
C GLY A 235 0.07 -2.08 14.82
N PRO A 236 -0.23 -2.61 16.00
CA PRO A 236 0.69 -3.04 17.04
C PRO A 236 1.49 -4.30 16.64
N THR A 237 2.62 -4.49 17.30
CA THR A 237 3.42 -5.71 17.18
C THR A 237 3.23 -6.59 18.41
N GLU A 238 3.49 -7.90 18.30
CA GLU A 238 3.40 -8.80 19.45
C GLU A 238 4.50 -8.56 20.50
N MET A 239 5.65 -8.11 20.04
CA MET A 239 6.78 -7.72 20.89
C MET A 239 7.46 -6.53 20.25
N ASP A 240 7.41 -5.41 20.95
CA ASP A 240 8.21 -4.27 20.61
C ASP A 240 9.35 -4.16 21.62
N PHE A 241 10.55 -4.53 21.20
CA PHE A 241 11.74 -4.24 21.98
C PHE A 241 12.10 -2.78 21.72
N GLY A 242 11.52 -1.88 22.53
CA GLY A 242 11.63 -0.44 22.39
C GLY A 242 13.07 0.08 22.28
N PHE A 243 13.59 0.07 21.08
CA PHE A 243 14.73 0.90 20.75
C PHE A 243 14.20 2.24 20.24
N GLY A 244 14.38 3.29 21.02
CA GLY A 244 14.08 4.65 20.60
C GLY A 244 12.67 5.17 20.91
N GLY A 245 12.04 4.75 22.01
CA GLY A 245 10.79 5.36 22.48
C GLY A 245 9.51 4.82 21.86
N ILE A 246 9.57 3.67 21.21
CA ILE A 246 8.41 2.96 20.68
C ILE A 246 7.59 2.40 21.84
N ARG A 247 6.29 2.67 21.82
CA ARG A 247 5.37 2.20 22.87
C ARG A 247 5.08 0.71 22.69
N LEU A 248 5.06 0.00 23.83
CA LEU A 248 4.62 -1.39 23.92
C LEU A 248 3.07 -1.44 23.95
N ASP A 249 2.42 -1.15 22.83
CA ASP A 249 1.00 -1.42 22.71
C ASP A 249 0.81 -2.82 22.12
N SER A 250 0.26 -3.72 22.91
CA SER A 250 -0.13 -5.04 22.44
C SER A 250 -1.41 -4.96 21.63
N TYR A 251 -1.64 -5.97 20.78
CA TYR A 251 -2.82 -6.05 19.92
C TYR A 251 -4.14 -5.86 20.69
N ASP A 252 -4.30 -6.54 21.82
CA ASP A 252 -5.48 -6.49 22.68
C ASP A 252 -5.71 -5.11 23.31
N ARG A 253 -4.65 -4.38 23.65
CA ARG A 253 -4.78 -3.02 24.18
C ARG A 253 -5.11 -1.97 23.15
N TYR A 254 -4.86 -2.25 21.90
CA TYR A 254 -5.07 -1.29 20.83
C TYR A 254 -6.24 -1.69 19.93
N LEU A 255 -6.10 -2.76 19.14
CA LEU A 255 -7.13 -3.17 18.19
C LEU A 255 -8.40 -3.66 18.88
N ASP A 256 -8.26 -4.52 19.89
CA ASP A 256 -9.43 -5.03 20.62
C ASP A 256 -10.19 -3.92 21.33
N ASN A 257 -9.49 -2.92 21.91
CA ASN A 257 -10.15 -1.77 22.53
C ASN A 257 -11.05 -0.99 21.56
N ILE A 258 -10.70 -0.96 20.27
CA ILE A 258 -11.50 -0.28 19.24
C ILE A 258 -12.56 -1.24 18.68
N LEU A 259 -12.15 -2.45 18.30
CA LEU A 259 -12.97 -3.36 17.50
C LEU A 259 -14.02 -4.12 18.32
N PHE A 260 -13.82 -4.31 19.63
CA PHE A 260 -14.87 -4.85 20.53
C PHE A 260 -15.94 -3.81 20.91
N ASP A 261 -15.71 -2.52 20.67
CA ASP A 261 -16.77 -1.52 20.76
C ASP A 261 -17.63 -1.59 19.48
N GLU A 262 -18.80 -2.25 19.57
CA GLU A 262 -19.71 -2.45 18.43
C GLU A 262 -20.21 -1.13 17.86
N GLU A 263 -20.37 -0.10 18.69
CA GLU A 263 -20.82 1.23 18.25
C GLU A 263 -19.73 1.98 17.46
N ALA A 264 -18.45 1.69 17.70
CA ALA A 264 -17.36 2.17 16.87
C ALA A 264 -17.17 1.29 15.64
N ARG A 265 -17.15 -0.05 15.80
CA ARG A 265 -16.89 -1.01 14.74
C ARG A 265 -17.90 -0.93 13.59
N LYS A 266 -19.18 -0.63 13.87
CA LYS A 266 -20.23 -0.55 12.84
C LYS A 266 -19.96 0.48 11.74
N TYR A 267 -19.11 1.48 12.01
CA TYR A 267 -18.72 2.50 11.04
C TYR A 267 -17.47 2.11 10.23
N LEU A 268 -16.77 1.05 10.62
CA LEU A 268 -15.54 0.63 9.96
C LEU A 268 -15.81 -0.38 8.85
N ALA A 269 -15.40 -0.08 7.64
CA ALA A 269 -15.42 -1.02 6.52
C ALA A 269 -14.22 -1.98 6.55
N GLY A 270 -13.11 -1.60 7.19
CA GLY A 270 -11.92 -2.44 7.25
C GLY A 270 -10.79 -1.87 8.09
N VAL A 271 -9.69 -2.61 8.10
CA VAL A 271 -8.44 -2.25 8.77
C VAL A 271 -7.30 -2.22 7.76
N GLY A 272 -6.56 -1.10 7.71
CA GLY A 272 -5.40 -0.91 6.87
C GLY A 272 -4.11 -1.08 7.65
N TYR A 273 -3.26 -2.01 7.21
CA TYR A 273 -1.96 -2.27 7.80
C TYR A 273 -0.83 -1.85 6.87
N GLN A 274 0.24 -1.29 7.43
CA GLN A 274 1.53 -1.14 6.78
C GLN A 274 2.41 -2.39 7.00
N TRP A 275 3.60 -2.40 6.41
CA TRP A 275 4.53 -3.52 6.42
C TRP A 275 4.74 -4.18 7.81
N ASN A 276 4.81 -3.39 8.88
CA ASN A 276 5.04 -3.91 10.24
C ASN A 276 3.81 -4.61 10.85
N GLY A 277 2.61 -4.38 10.28
CA GLY A 277 1.38 -5.09 10.65
C GLY A 277 1.37 -6.57 10.28
N GLN A 278 2.35 -7.05 9.50
CA GLN A 278 2.48 -8.45 9.09
C GLN A 278 2.41 -9.46 10.26
N ARG A 279 2.87 -9.06 11.44
CA ARG A 279 2.90 -9.93 12.64
C ARG A 279 1.55 -10.11 13.31
N VAL A 280 0.60 -9.22 13.07
CA VAL A 280 -0.70 -9.19 13.77
C VAL A 280 -1.92 -9.30 12.84
N ILE A 281 -1.76 -9.09 11.54
CA ILE A 281 -2.86 -9.11 10.58
C ILE A 281 -3.70 -10.40 10.64
N HIS A 282 -3.06 -11.55 10.88
CA HIS A 282 -3.74 -12.83 11.02
C HIS A 282 -4.70 -12.88 12.21
N LYS A 283 -4.46 -12.09 13.27
CA LYS A 283 -5.37 -11.98 14.43
C LYS A 283 -6.64 -11.25 14.04
N THR A 284 -6.51 -10.10 13.37
CA THR A 284 -7.68 -9.35 12.87
C THR A 284 -8.51 -10.19 11.92
N ARG A 285 -7.87 -10.87 10.96
CA ARG A 285 -8.56 -11.75 10.03
C ARG A 285 -9.39 -12.85 10.72
N LYS A 286 -8.87 -13.41 11.82
CA LYS A 286 -9.55 -14.50 12.56
C LYS A 286 -10.62 -13.97 13.51
N SER A 287 -10.39 -12.83 14.15
CA SER A 287 -11.27 -12.30 15.20
C SER A 287 -12.43 -11.48 14.61
N PHE A 288 -12.20 -10.81 13.48
CA PHE A 288 -13.15 -9.91 12.82
C PHE A 288 -13.21 -10.20 11.31
N PRO A 289 -13.69 -11.40 10.92
CA PRO A 289 -13.68 -11.84 9.51
C PRO A 289 -14.62 -11.04 8.61
N GLU A 290 -15.53 -10.26 9.19
CA GLU A 290 -16.43 -9.34 8.49
C GLU A 290 -15.72 -8.06 8.00
N LEU A 291 -14.57 -7.69 8.61
CA LEU A 291 -13.81 -6.51 8.22
C LEU A 291 -12.88 -6.83 7.05
N LYS A 292 -12.90 -5.98 6.04
CA LYS A 292 -11.90 -6.03 4.97
C LYS A 292 -10.52 -5.70 5.51
N LEU A 293 -9.48 -6.27 4.91
CA LEU A 293 -8.08 -5.95 5.23
C LEU A 293 -7.38 -5.37 4.01
N MET A 294 -6.50 -4.41 4.23
CA MET A 294 -5.68 -3.82 3.18
C MET A 294 -4.24 -3.64 3.65
N GLN A 295 -3.29 -3.93 2.79
CA GLN A 295 -1.92 -3.48 2.99
C GLN A 295 -1.77 -2.12 2.31
N THR A 296 -1.46 -1.10 3.09
CA THR A 296 -1.54 0.31 2.67
C THR A 296 -0.19 0.94 2.35
N GLU A 297 0.90 0.30 2.80
CA GLU A 297 2.27 0.77 2.57
C GLU A 297 3.26 -0.36 2.83
N ASN A 298 4.03 -0.77 1.82
CA ASN A 298 5.10 -1.74 2.01
C ASN A 298 6.30 -1.12 2.74
N GLU A 299 7.22 -1.96 3.16
CA GLU A 299 8.49 -1.53 3.77
C GLU A 299 9.29 -0.66 2.79
N CYS A 300 9.83 0.45 3.33
CA CYS A 300 10.37 1.54 2.52
C CYS A 300 11.81 1.34 2.05
N GLY A 301 12.57 0.40 2.64
CA GLY A 301 13.98 0.18 2.34
C GLY A 301 14.93 1.28 2.84
N ASP A 302 16.12 1.32 2.26
CA ASP A 302 17.24 2.16 2.67
C ASP A 302 17.76 3.12 1.57
N GLY A 303 17.07 3.17 0.43
CA GLY A 303 17.44 3.97 -0.73
C GLY A 303 18.49 3.33 -1.64
N GLN A 304 18.91 2.08 -1.37
CA GLN A 304 19.87 1.37 -2.21
C GLN A 304 19.20 0.55 -3.32
N ASN A 305 17.90 0.27 -3.21
CA ASN A 305 17.14 -0.52 -4.16
C ASN A 305 17.79 -1.89 -4.46
N SER A 306 18.21 -2.59 -3.40
CA SER A 306 18.95 -3.85 -3.54
C SER A 306 18.06 -5.02 -3.95
N TRP A 307 18.67 -6.06 -4.51
CA TRP A 307 17.96 -7.32 -4.81
C TRP A 307 17.42 -8.02 -3.55
N GLU A 308 18.12 -7.89 -2.44
CA GLU A 308 17.71 -8.44 -1.15
C GLU A 308 16.43 -7.80 -0.65
N TYR A 309 16.28 -6.47 -0.80
CA TYR A 309 15.01 -5.80 -0.51
C TYR A 309 13.89 -6.24 -1.46
N ALA A 310 14.18 -6.36 -2.75
CA ALA A 310 13.18 -6.86 -3.70
C ALA A 310 12.67 -8.27 -3.33
N ARG A 311 13.56 -9.15 -2.90
CA ARG A 311 13.18 -10.49 -2.39
C ARG A 311 12.31 -10.40 -1.14
N TYR A 312 12.66 -9.52 -0.22
CA TYR A 312 11.86 -9.27 0.97
C TYR A 312 10.46 -8.73 0.61
N VAL A 313 10.38 -7.78 -0.32
CA VAL A 313 9.08 -7.25 -0.80
C VAL A 313 8.26 -8.35 -1.49
N PHE A 314 8.89 -9.26 -2.25
CA PHE A 314 8.18 -10.41 -2.82
C PHE A 314 7.51 -11.25 -1.73
N ASP A 315 8.24 -11.59 -0.65
CA ASP A 315 7.68 -12.33 0.49
C ASP A 315 6.62 -11.52 1.25
N LEU A 316 6.80 -10.22 1.36
CA LEU A 316 5.85 -9.35 2.04
C LEU A 316 4.50 -9.31 1.30
N VAL A 317 4.51 -9.15 -0.04
CA VAL A 317 3.29 -9.21 -0.86
C VAL A 317 2.60 -10.57 -0.67
N ARG A 318 3.35 -11.67 -0.82
CA ARG A 318 2.83 -13.03 -0.60
C ARG A 318 2.17 -13.17 0.77
N HIS A 319 2.87 -12.75 1.83
CA HIS A 319 2.39 -12.84 3.22
C HIS A 319 1.05 -12.10 3.41
N TYR A 320 0.94 -10.89 2.88
CA TYR A 320 -0.30 -10.11 3.00
C TYR A 320 -1.45 -10.72 2.21
N LEU A 321 -1.20 -11.21 1.00
CA LEU A 321 -2.21 -11.92 0.21
C LEU A 321 -2.70 -13.19 0.92
N GLU A 322 -1.81 -13.98 1.52
CA GLU A 322 -2.17 -15.16 2.32
C GLU A 322 -2.97 -14.80 3.58
N ASN A 323 -2.79 -13.59 4.12
CA ASN A 323 -3.45 -13.13 5.33
C ASN A 323 -4.70 -12.27 5.06
N GLY A 324 -5.27 -12.33 3.86
CA GLY A 324 -6.62 -11.85 3.59
C GLY A 324 -6.73 -10.40 3.14
N VAL A 325 -5.63 -9.73 2.73
CA VAL A 325 -5.76 -8.37 2.20
C VAL A 325 -6.47 -8.38 0.86
N THR A 326 -7.37 -7.43 0.68
CA THR A 326 -8.11 -7.23 -0.58
C THR A 326 -7.35 -6.33 -1.55
N ALA A 327 -6.44 -5.49 -1.08
CA ALA A 327 -5.58 -4.66 -1.92
C ALA A 327 -4.19 -4.49 -1.29
N TYR A 328 -3.17 -4.24 -2.13
CA TYR A 328 -1.78 -4.04 -1.71
C TYR A 328 -1.22 -2.77 -2.36
N CYS A 329 -0.67 -1.85 -1.56
CA CYS A 329 -0.11 -0.58 -2.04
C CYS A 329 1.39 -0.50 -1.77
N TYR A 330 2.16 -0.24 -2.83
CA TYR A 330 3.59 0.10 -2.74
C TYR A 330 3.74 1.57 -2.32
N TRP A 331 4.85 1.92 -1.61
CA TRP A 331 5.05 3.29 -1.15
C TRP A 331 5.55 4.21 -2.28
N ASN A 332 6.84 4.33 -2.48
CA ASN A 332 7.39 5.30 -3.42
C ASN A 332 7.45 4.74 -4.86
N MET A 333 6.58 5.17 -5.73
CA MET A 333 6.59 4.75 -7.13
C MET A 333 7.81 5.29 -7.89
N VAL A 334 8.14 6.56 -7.67
CA VAL A 334 9.20 7.29 -8.40
C VAL A 334 9.94 8.20 -7.44
N LEU A 335 11.29 8.16 -7.45
CA LEU A 335 12.14 9.09 -6.71
C LEU A 335 13.41 9.41 -7.50
N LYS A 336 14.13 10.44 -7.07
CA LYS A 336 15.49 10.75 -7.52
C LYS A 336 16.51 9.78 -6.91
N PRO A 337 17.76 9.70 -7.42
CA PRO A 337 18.77 8.80 -6.89
C PRO A 337 18.98 8.95 -5.37
N GLY A 338 19.10 7.82 -4.69
CA GLY A 338 19.24 7.74 -3.24
C GLY A 338 17.95 7.92 -2.43
N GLY A 339 16.81 8.20 -3.09
CA GLY A 339 15.49 8.19 -2.48
C GLY A 339 15.30 9.09 -1.26
N ALA A 340 15.98 10.24 -1.21
CA ALA A 340 15.96 11.13 -0.05
C ALA A 340 14.63 11.89 0.06
N SER A 341 14.00 11.81 1.24
CA SER A 341 12.86 12.66 1.60
C SER A 341 13.32 14.06 2.02
N THR A 342 12.37 14.97 2.13
CA THR A 342 12.62 16.36 2.60
C THR A 342 13.21 16.39 4.01
N TRP A 343 12.92 15.37 4.84
CA TRP A 343 13.36 15.29 6.25
C TRP A 343 14.47 14.28 6.49
N GLY A 344 15.19 13.87 5.43
CA GLY A 344 16.42 13.09 5.52
C GLY A 344 16.23 11.57 5.67
N TRP A 345 15.06 11.01 5.33
CA TRP A 345 14.92 9.58 5.07
C TRP A 345 15.47 9.26 3.70
N ARG A 346 16.05 8.06 3.59
CA ARG A 346 16.39 7.43 2.30
C ARG A 346 15.56 6.19 2.16
N GLN A 347 14.82 6.09 1.06
CA GLN A 347 13.90 4.97 0.84
C GLN A 347 14.04 4.44 -0.59
N ASN A 348 13.64 3.20 -0.77
CA ASN A 348 13.58 2.56 -2.08
C ASN A 348 12.43 3.12 -2.92
N THR A 349 12.51 2.91 -4.21
CA THR A 349 11.49 3.30 -5.17
C THR A 349 11.42 2.28 -6.31
N LEU A 350 10.27 2.17 -6.98
CA LEU A 350 10.13 1.30 -8.14
C LEU A 350 10.98 1.78 -9.32
N ILE A 351 10.98 3.10 -9.55
CA ILE A 351 11.68 3.73 -10.66
C ILE A 351 12.52 4.90 -10.13
N THR A 352 13.82 4.85 -10.40
CA THR A 352 14.73 5.97 -10.10
C THR A 352 14.85 6.86 -11.32
N ILE A 353 14.59 8.17 -11.17
CA ILE A 353 14.80 9.18 -12.21
C ILE A 353 16.10 9.92 -11.93
N ASP A 354 17.00 9.92 -12.89
CA ASP A 354 18.29 10.64 -12.86
C ASP A 354 18.17 11.95 -13.65
N PRO A 355 17.95 13.09 -12.98
CA PRO A 355 17.77 14.39 -13.66
C PRO A 355 19.03 14.85 -14.41
N ASP A 356 20.22 14.45 -13.93
CA ASP A 356 21.48 14.85 -14.54
C ASP A 356 21.71 14.19 -15.91
N LYS A 357 21.15 12.98 -16.08
CA LYS A 357 21.17 12.25 -17.35
C LYS A 357 19.91 12.45 -18.19
N GLY A 358 18.85 13.01 -17.59
CA GLY A 358 17.51 13.03 -18.22
C GLY A 358 17.02 11.62 -18.56
N ASP A 359 17.19 10.66 -17.63
CA ASP A 359 16.91 9.24 -17.85
C ASP A 359 16.34 8.57 -16.59
N TYR A 360 15.89 7.33 -16.72
CA TYR A 360 15.31 6.57 -15.61
C TYR A 360 15.81 5.12 -15.59
N LEU A 361 15.66 4.48 -14.43
CA LEU A 361 16.03 3.09 -14.19
C LEU A 361 14.92 2.35 -13.45
N PHE A 362 14.55 1.17 -13.92
CA PHE A 362 13.70 0.24 -13.18
C PHE A 362 14.51 -0.48 -12.10
N ASN A 363 14.10 -0.33 -10.86
CA ASN A 363 14.72 -1.00 -9.74
C ASN A 363 14.20 -2.45 -9.58
N PRO A 364 14.88 -3.33 -8.84
CA PRO A 364 14.45 -4.72 -8.65
C PRO A 364 13.01 -4.86 -8.11
N GLU A 365 12.57 -3.96 -7.23
CA GLU A 365 11.21 -3.99 -6.67
C GLU A 365 10.13 -3.64 -7.70
N TYR A 366 10.46 -2.90 -8.78
CA TYR A 366 9.57 -2.71 -9.92
C TYR A 366 9.16 -4.06 -10.54
N TYR A 367 10.13 -4.95 -10.71
CA TYR A 367 9.87 -6.27 -11.27
C TYR A 367 9.09 -7.16 -10.31
N VAL A 368 9.26 -7.01 -8.99
CA VAL A 368 8.42 -7.69 -8.01
C VAL A 368 6.95 -7.31 -8.22
N MET A 369 6.63 -6.02 -8.20
CA MET A 369 5.26 -5.56 -8.38
C MET A 369 4.69 -5.96 -9.74
N ARG A 370 5.52 -5.89 -10.79
CA ARG A 370 5.13 -6.32 -12.13
C ARG A 370 4.86 -7.83 -12.22
N HIS A 371 5.64 -8.68 -11.52
CA HIS A 371 5.38 -10.12 -11.46
C HIS A 371 4.00 -10.41 -10.88
N TYR A 372 3.66 -9.77 -9.77
CA TYR A 372 2.37 -9.97 -9.12
C TYR A 372 1.21 -9.44 -9.98
N ALA A 373 1.30 -8.21 -10.42
CA ALA A 373 0.21 -7.56 -11.14
C ALA A 373 -0.01 -8.10 -12.57
N ALA A 374 1.02 -8.64 -13.21
CA ALA A 374 0.91 -9.22 -14.55
C ALA A 374 0.11 -10.52 -14.60
N VAL A 375 -0.07 -11.21 -13.48
CA VAL A 375 -0.75 -12.52 -13.44
C VAL A 375 -1.93 -12.57 -12.46
N ILE A 376 -1.93 -11.77 -11.38
CA ILE A 376 -3.08 -11.66 -10.47
C ILE A 376 -3.88 -10.42 -10.85
N GLN A 377 -5.03 -10.63 -11.46
CA GLN A 377 -5.92 -9.56 -11.92
C GLN A 377 -6.84 -9.05 -10.80
N PRO A 378 -7.35 -7.83 -10.87
CA PRO A 378 -8.46 -7.41 -10.04
C PRO A 378 -9.65 -8.38 -10.16
N GLY A 379 -10.23 -8.78 -9.03
CA GLY A 379 -11.27 -9.80 -8.96
C GLY A 379 -10.75 -11.24 -8.84
N ALA A 380 -9.43 -11.46 -8.84
CA ALA A 380 -8.86 -12.78 -8.60
C ALA A 380 -9.16 -13.29 -7.19
N VAL A 381 -9.39 -14.59 -7.06
CA VAL A 381 -9.57 -15.28 -5.77
C VAL A 381 -8.23 -15.89 -5.36
N ILE A 382 -7.74 -15.54 -4.19
CA ILE A 382 -6.51 -16.15 -3.63
C ILE A 382 -6.83 -17.58 -3.20
N LEU A 383 -5.91 -18.51 -3.51
CA LEU A 383 -6.07 -19.94 -3.26
C LEU A 383 -5.09 -20.43 -2.19
N GLU A 384 -5.58 -21.23 -1.24
CA GLU A 384 -4.73 -21.82 -0.21
C GLU A 384 -3.86 -22.92 -0.80
N GLY A 385 -2.54 -22.79 -0.61
CA GLY A 385 -1.54 -23.78 -1.04
C GLY A 385 -0.75 -24.34 0.14
N ILE A 386 -0.42 -25.62 0.08
CA ILE A 386 0.41 -26.32 1.08
C ILE A 386 1.60 -27.02 0.40
N GLY A 387 2.57 -27.42 1.19
CA GLY A 387 3.75 -28.15 0.76
C GLY A 387 5.05 -27.38 0.95
N HIS A 388 6.16 -27.92 0.43
CA HIS A 388 7.52 -27.38 0.64
C HIS A 388 7.72 -25.95 0.11
N TRP A 389 6.91 -25.53 -0.86
CA TRP A 389 6.98 -24.22 -1.48
C TRP A 389 5.97 -23.20 -0.94
N SER A 390 5.08 -23.59 -0.01
CA SER A 390 4.04 -22.69 0.50
C SER A 390 4.58 -21.41 1.14
N SER A 391 5.78 -21.45 1.74
CA SER A 391 6.42 -20.24 2.30
C SER A 391 7.07 -19.30 1.26
N SER A 392 7.14 -19.72 0.00
CA SER A 392 7.84 -18.98 -1.07
C SER A 392 7.00 -18.85 -2.34
N ALA A 393 5.76 -19.36 -2.34
CA ALA A 393 4.86 -19.35 -3.48
C ALA A 393 3.44 -18.99 -3.08
N ILE A 394 2.67 -18.51 -4.04
CA ILE A 394 1.24 -18.22 -3.90
C ILE A 394 0.52 -18.50 -5.21
N ALA A 395 -0.78 -18.82 -5.12
CA ALA A 395 -1.62 -18.98 -6.29
C ALA A 395 -2.94 -18.20 -6.17
N ALA A 396 -3.49 -17.81 -7.32
CA ALA A 396 -4.78 -17.16 -7.42
C ALA A 396 -5.52 -17.64 -8.68
N ARG A 397 -6.86 -17.68 -8.64
CA ARG A 397 -7.71 -17.89 -9.81
C ARG A 397 -8.28 -16.56 -10.26
N ASN A 398 -7.98 -16.17 -11.50
CA ASN A 398 -8.47 -14.95 -12.13
C ASN A 398 -9.95 -15.07 -12.53
N PRO A 399 -10.65 -13.94 -12.80
CA PRO A 399 -12.04 -13.96 -13.25
C PRO A 399 -12.28 -14.71 -14.57
N ASP A 400 -11.29 -14.80 -15.42
CA ASP A 400 -11.34 -15.55 -16.71
C ASP A 400 -11.09 -17.06 -16.54
N GLY A 401 -10.88 -17.53 -15.30
CA GLY A 401 -10.58 -18.94 -14.95
C GLY A 401 -9.11 -19.32 -15.11
N SER A 402 -8.24 -18.43 -15.55
CA SER A 402 -6.81 -18.69 -15.55
C SER A 402 -6.24 -18.74 -14.13
N VAL A 403 -5.19 -19.53 -13.93
CA VAL A 403 -4.54 -19.66 -12.63
C VAL A 403 -3.17 -18.99 -12.64
N ALA A 404 -3.02 -18.00 -11.80
CA ALA A 404 -1.75 -17.34 -11.53
C ALA A 404 -0.98 -18.13 -10.45
N VAL A 405 0.32 -18.35 -10.68
CA VAL A 405 1.23 -18.94 -9.69
C VAL A 405 2.48 -18.10 -9.64
N LEU A 406 2.86 -17.66 -8.44
CA LEU A 406 4.10 -16.93 -8.22
C LEU A 406 4.98 -17.71 -7.25
N VAL A 407 6.28 -17.71 -7.50
CA VAL A 407 7.26 -18.37 -6.63
C VAL A 407 8.61 -17.69 -6.71
N GLN A 408 9.34 -17.64 -5.60
CA GLN A 408 10.74 -17.22 -5.60
C GLN A 408 11.66 -18.37 -5.17
N ASN A 409 12.81 -18.46 -5.83
CA ASN A 409 13.95 -19.25 -5.36
C ASN A 409 14.95 -18.32 -4.68
N ALA A 410 14.97 -18.32 -3.35
CA ALA A 410 15.84 -17.47 -2.57
C ALA A 410 17.30 -17.97 -2.48
N LEU A 411 17.60 -19.19 -2.93
CA LEU A 411 18.90 -19.82 -2.78
C LEU A 411 19.84 -19.50 -3.93
N ASP A 412 21.15 -19.61 -3.67
CA ASP A 412 22.22 -19.46 -4.66
C ASP A 412 22.43 -20.71 -5.53
N ARG A 413 21.43 -21.58 -5.59
CA ARG A 413 21.44 -22.81 -6.41
C ARG A 413 20.08 -23.03 -7.06
N GLU A 414 20.09 -23.74 -8.15
CA GLU A 414 18.86 -24.18 -8.84
C GLU A 414 17.98 -25.04 -7.93
N ARG A 415 16.68 -24.89 -8.05
CA ARG A 415 15.66 -25.67 -7.33
C ARG A 415 14.56 -26.13 -8.28
N THR A 416 14.08 -27.35 -8.07
CA THR A 416 12.92 -27.85 -8.79
C THR A 416 11.64 -27.44 -8.07
N PHE A 417 10.68 -26.91 -8.82
CA PHE A 417 9.35 -26.51 -8.35
C PHE A 417 8.28 -27.29 -9.09
N THR A 418 7.40 -27.93 -8.36
CA THR A 418 6.19 -28.57 -8.89
C THR A 418 4.95 -27.88 -8.35
N PHE A 419 4.06 -27.49 -9.25
CA PHE A 419 2.72 -26.99 -8.91
C PHE A 419 1.66 -28.04 -9.23
N GLU A 420 0.67 -28.19 -8.34
CA GLU A 420 -0.48 -29.08 -8.50
C GLU A 420 -1.75 -28.41 -7.95
N GLY A 421 -2.74 -28.17 -8.79
CA GLY A 421 -4.03 -27.59 -8.39
C GLY A 421 -4.89 -27.16 -9.57
N GLU A 422 -6.18 -26.97 -9.34
CA GLU A 422 -7.16 -26.54 -10.34
C GLU A 422 -7.12 -27.41 -11.63
N GLY A 423 -6.89 -28.71 -11.50
CA GLY A 423 -6.74 -29.63 -12.62
C GLY A 423 -5.46 -29.46 -13.45
N ARG A 424 -4.50 -28.70 -12.96
CA ARG A 424 -3.23 -28.37 -13.63
C ARG A 424 -2.05 -28.89 -12.82
N CYS A 425 -1.00 -29.36 -13.51
CA CYS A 425 0.26 -29.78 -12.91
C CYS A 425 1.40 -29.43 -13.84
N PHE A 426 2.50 -28.88 -13.29
CA PHE A 426 3.73 -28.67 -14.04
C PHE A 426 4.94 -28.71 -13.10
N THR A 427 6.10 -29.03 -13.68
CA THR A 427 7.38 -29.05 -12.96
C THR A 427 8.40 -28.26 -13.77
N VAL A 428 9.14 -27.37 -13.11
CA VAL A 428 10.18 -26.53 -13.73
C VAL A 428 11.41 -26.41 -12.84
N SER A 429 12.53 -26.09 -13.43
CA SER A 429 13.73 -25.68 -12.71
C SER A 429 13.76 -24.17 -12.52
N LEU A 430 13.90 -23.72 -11.28
CA LEU A 430 14.01 -22.31 -10.92
C LEU A 430 15.50 -21.96 -10.77
N ALA A 431 15.93 -20.94 -11.53
CA ALA A 431 17.28 -20.42 -11.44
C ALA A 431 17.66 -19.96 -10.02
N PRO A 432 18.92 -19.88 -9.66
CA PRO A 432 19.36 -19.29 -8.40
C PRO A 432 18.88 -17.84 -8.26
N ARG A 433 18.51 -17.44 -7.05
CA ARG A 433 18.13 -16.05 -6.71
C ARG A 433 17.14 -15.43 -7.71
N SER A 434 16.01 -16.11 -7.94
CA SER A 434 15.07 -15.76 -9.01
C SER A 434 13.64 -15.64 -8.54
N MET A 435 12.86 -14.84 -9.26
CA MET A 435 11.41 -14.67 -9.09
C MET A 435 10.71 -15.13 -10.36
N HIS A 436 9.58 -15.78 -10.20
CA HIS A 436 8.84 -16.35 -11.29
C HIS A 436 7.33 -16.10 -11.16
N SER A 437 6.69 -15.85 -12.30
CA SER A 437 5.24 -15.83 -12.42
C SER A 437 4.79 -16.70 -13.58
N PHE A 438 3.75 -17.50 -13.34
CA PHE A 438 3.13 -18.39 -14.30
C PHE A 438 1.66 -18.01 -14.44
N LEU A 439 1.17 -17.99 -15.67
CA LEU A 439 -0.25 -17.87 -15.98
C LEU A 439 -0.68 -19.09 -16.78
N LEU A 440 -1.56 -19.90 -16.17
CA LEU A 440 -2.08 -21.13 -16.68
C LEU A 440 -3.50 -20.88 -17.22
N PRO A 441 -3.77 -21.17 -18.50
CA PRO A 441 -5.10 -20.96 -19.09
C PRO A 441 -6.16 -21.84 -18.49
#